data_8c37d60e890d748b39b27d4b608326b0
#
_entry.id   8c37d60e890d748b39b27d4b608326b0
#
_cell.length_a   1.000
_cell.length_b   1.000
_cell.length_c   1.000
_cell.angle_alpha   90.00
_cell.angle_beta   90.00
_cell.angle_gamma   90.00
#
_symmetry.space_group_name_H-M   'P 1'
#
loop_
_entity.id
_entity.type
_entity.pdbx_description
1 polymer ?
#
loop_
_entity_poly.entity_id
_entity_poly.type
_entity_poly.pdbx_seq_one_letter_code
_entity_poly.pdbx_strand_id
1 'polypeptide(L)'
;VNGAGAPVSGTINIRVILLDEKSEFIRSIKASLNNGNLLESDLAFCIIATAYGQELSIAPGSNYIIRVGNKDNIVKQGMTVYKGDESIVYTTQLLVDPLFNWNENTTQDYQQSIFKQPGNSGSKEIERYEITTNKLRWISLARPLNNIGLQGKFNLILPPNFTNRNTIAFITTDDYNSVIQLKPELASRSFTANNIPLQKKIHIVTISLIGTQFYYSEQSIKALNNTPVLSLKPQKKSLIGIIADLKKL
;
A
#
# COMPACT_ATOMS: atom_id res chain seq x y z
N VAL A 1 -20.52 -3.83 -17.13
CA VAL A 1 -21.39 -2.75 -17.69
C VAL A 1 -20.60 -1.45 -17.75
N ASN A 2 -21.00 -0.53 -18.60
CA ASN A 2 -20.45 0.83 -18.70
C ASN A 2 -20.98 1.73 -17.56
N GLY A 3 -20.53 3.00 -17.53
CA GLY A 3 -20.97 3.97 -16.52
C GLY A 3 -22.48 4.28 -16.50
N ALA A 4 -23.21 3.97 -17.58
CA ALA A 4 -24.67 4.09 -17.66
C ALA A 4 -25.39 2.78 -17.27
N GLY A 5 -24.67 1.73 -16.86
CA GLY A 5 -25.24 0.44 -16.48
C GLY A 5 -25.58 -0.48 -17.68
N ALA A 6 -25.26 -0.08 -18.90
CA ALA A 6 -25.54 -0.88 -20.10
C ALA A 6 -24.47 -1.99 -20.29
N PRO A 7 -24.90 -3.19 -20.75
CA PRO A 7 -23.95 -4.24 -21.14
C PRO A 7 -22.97 -3.75 -22.22
N VAL A 8 -21.74 -4.20 -22.12
CA VAL A 8 -20.68 -3.89 -23.11
C VAL A 8 -20.38 -5.15 -23.90
N SER A 9 -20.37 -5.02 -25.22
CA SER A 9 -19.95 -6.08 -26.16
C SER A 9 -18.55 -5.78 -26.70
N GLY A 10 -17.85 -6.82 -27.18
CA GLY A 10 -16.51 -6.69 -27.75
C GLY A 10 -15.38 -6.98 -26.76
N THR A 11 -14.21 -6.45 -27.06
CA THR A 11 -12.99 -6.72 -26.28
C THR A 11 -13.00 -5.95 -24.97
N ILE A 12 -12.86 -6.66 -23.86
CA ILE A 12 -12.66 -6.09 -22.52
C ILE A 12 -11.19 -6.27 -22.15
N ASN A 13 -10.53 -5.17 -21.80
CA ASN A 13 -9.17 -5.19 -21.28
C ASN A 13 -9.22 -5.23 -19.74
N ILE A 14 -8.60 -6.23 -19.15
CA ILE A 14 -8.48 -6.37 -17.71
C ILE A 14 -7.02 -6.15 -17.33
N ARG A 15 -6.78 -5.19 -16.43
CA ARG A 15 -5.47 -4.94 -15.84
C ARG A 15 -5.53 -5.30 -14.37
N VAL A 16 -4.57 -6.11 -13.93
CA VAL A 16 -4.37 -6.47 -12.53
C VAL A 16 -3.03 -5.89 -12.07
N ILE A 17 -3.04 -5.18 -10.96
CA ILE A 17 -1.85 -4.71 -10.26
C ILE A 17 -1.79 -5.47 -8.95
N LEU A 18 -0.69 -6.13 -8.66
CA LEU A 18 -0.47 -6.87 -7.42
C LEU A 18 0.60 -6.16 -6.59
N LEU A 19 0.40 -6.07 -5.29
CA LEU A 19 1.34 -5.56 -4.30
C LEU A 19 1.49 -6.62 -3.21
N ASP A 20 2.60 -7.33 -3.18
CA ASP A 20 2.90 -8.36 -2.17
C ASP A 20 4.19 -8.06 -1.38
N GLU A 21 4.92 -7.01 -1.76
CA GLU A 21 6.13 -6.55 -1.11
C GLU A 21 6.07 -5.06 -0.75
N LYS A 22 6.76 -4.65 0.33
CA LYS A 22 6.85 -3.24 0.77
C LYS A 22 7.26 -2.30 -0.35
N SER A 23 8.20 -2.72 -1.20
CA SER A 23 8.68 -1.96 -2.35
C SER A 23 7.56 -1.58 -3.31
N GLU A 24 6.59 -2.45 -3.51
CA GLU A 24 5.45 -2.22 -4.40
C GLU A 24 4.41 -1.30 -3.78
N PHE A 25 4.16 -1.45 -2.48
CA PHE A 25 3.33 -0.51 -1.72
C PHE A 25 3.90 0.90 -1.77
N ILE A 26 5.22 1.06 -1.58
CA ILE A 26 5.92 2.36 -1.68
C ILE A 26 5.81 2.93 -3.10
N ARG A 27 6.11 2.13 -4.13
CA ARG A 27 6.04 2.56 -5.53
C ARG A 27 4.64 2.95 -5.99
N SER A 28 3.64 2.33 -5.40
CA SER A 28 2.23 2.61 -5.69
C SER A 28 1.64 3.69 -4.77
N ILE A 29 2.41 4.20 -3.82
CA ILE A 29 1.99 5.18 -2.81
C ILE A 29 0.75 4.66 -2.05
N LYS A 30 0.78 3.39 -1.64
CA LYS A 30 -0.31 2.72 -0.93
C LYS A 30 0.15 2.37 0.49
N ALA A 31 0.01 3.32 1.41
CA ALA A 31 0.32 3.09 2.81
C ALA A 31 -0.61 2.03 3.43
N SER A 32 -0.11 1.26 4.39
CA SER A 32 -0.85 0.21 5.10
C SER A 32 -1.59 0.80 6.31
N LEU A 33 -2.56 1.70 6.07
CA LEU A 33 -3.27 2.43 7.12
C LEU A 33 -4.79 2.27 7.00
N ASN A 34 -5.45 2.08 8.14
CA ASN A 34 -6.89 2.22 8.30
C ASN A 34 -7.18 3.30 9.35
N ASN A 35 -7.64 4.47 8.93
CA ASN A 35 -7.94 5.61 9.80
C ASN A 35 -6.81 5.92 10.82
N GLY A 36 -5.55 5.86 10.35
CA GLY A 36 -4.36 6.08 11.18
C GLY A 36 -3.88 4.85 11.96
N ASN A 37 -4.62 3.77 11.99
CA ASN A 37 -4.18 2.50 12.57
C ASN A 37 -3.35 1.72 11.55
N LEU A 38 -2.26 1.13 12.02
CA LEU A 38 -1.35 0.38 11.17
C LEU A 38 -1.91 -0.99 10.85
N LEU A 39 -1.81 -1.37 9.58
CA LEU A 39 -2.16 -2.69 9.10
C LEU A 39 -0.91 -3.48 8.70
N GLU A 40 -0.93 -4.79 8.96
CA GLU A 40 -0.10 -5.75 8.25
C GLU A 40 -0.88 -6.22 7.02
N SER A 41 -0.35 -5.98 5.84
CA SER A 41 -0.93 -6.47 4.58
C SER A 41 -0.20 -7.73 4.13
N ASP A 42 -0.94 -8.80 3.86
CA ASP A 42 -0.34 -9.97 3.22
C ASP A 42 -0.13 -9.72 1.73
N LEU A 43 -1.15 -9.16 1.10
CA LEU A 43 -1.10 -8.65 -0.28
C LEU A 43 -2.21 -7.63 -0.51
N ALA A 44 -2.05 -6.81 -1.53
CA ALA A 44 -3.11 -5.98 -2.07
C ALA A 44 -3.10 -6.08 -3.61
N PHE A 45 -4.25 -5.84 -4.22
CA PHE A 45 -4.36 -5.83 -5.67
C PHE A 45 -5.41 -4.82 -6.13
N CYS A 46 -5.26 -4.40 -7.38
CA CYS A 46 -6.23 -3.56 -8.07
C CYS A 46 -6.66 -4.22 -9.37
N ILE A 47 -7.95 -4.33 -9.58
CA ILE A 47 -8.51 -4.82 -10.83
C ILE A 47 -9.21 -3.66 -11.54
N ILE A 48 -8.81 -3.42 -12.79
CA ILE A 48 -9.39 -2.39 -13.64
C ILE A 48 -9.85 -3.07 -14.91
N ALA A 49 -11.13 -2.95 -15.24
CA ALA A 49 -11.70 -3.41 -16.49
C ALA A 49 -12.05 -2.20 -17.36
N THR A 50 -11.67 -2.23 -18.63
CA THR A 50 -11.95 -1.16 -19.58
C THR A 50 -12.42 -1.71 -20.93
N ALA A 51 -13.30 -0.97 -21.59
CA ALA A 51 -13.64 -1.18 -22.99
C ALA A 51 -13.81 0.17 -23.68
N TYR A 52 -13.30 0.30 -24.92
CA TYR A 52 -13.35 1.56 -25.69
C TYR A 52 -12.83 2.79 -24.91
N GLY A 53 -11.79 2.58 -24.05
CA GLY A 53 -11.20 3.65 -23.24
C GLY A 53 -12.02 4.06 -22.02
N GLN A 54 -13.17 3.43 -21.75
CA GLN A 54 -14.01 3.70 -20.59
C GLN A 54 -13.86 2.59 -19.55
N GLU A 55 -13.89 2.96 -18.27
CA GLU A 55 -13.92 1.99 -17.19
C GLU A 55 -15.28 1.31 -17.09
N LEU A 56 -15.22 0.04 -16.72
CA LEU A 56 -16.37 -0.83 -16.56
C LEU A 56 -16.60 -1.15 -15.09
N SER A 57 -17.81 -1.47 -14.75
CA SER A 57 -18.22 -2.07 -13.47
C SER A 57 -18.84 -3.43 -13.66
N ILE A 58 -18.93 -4.21 -12.60
CA ILE A 58 -19.66 -5.48 -12.61
C ILE A 58 -21.17 -5.18 -12.67
N ALA A 59 -21.89 -5.95 -13.47
CA ALA A 59 -23.33 -5.78 -13.58
C ALA A 59 -24.02 -6.02 -12.21
N PRO A 60 -25.09 -5.27 -11.91
CA PRO A 60 -25.87 -5.51 -10.69
C PRO A 60 -26.33 -6.98 -10.61
N GLY A 61 -26.20 -7.57 -9.43
CA GLY A 61 -26.55 -8.99 -9.19
C GLY A 61 -25.52 -10.01 -9.68
N SER A 62 -24.42 -9.56 -10.34
CA SER A 62 -23.33 -10.45 -10.77
C SER A 62 -22.14 -10.32 -9.82
N ASN A 63 -21.43 -11.42 -9.64
CA ASN A 63 -20.19 -11.50 -8.88
C ASN A 63 -19.09 -12.17 -9.70
N TYR A 64 -17.86 -12.01 -9.27
CA TYR A 64 -16.71 -12.76 -9.76
C TYR A 64 -15.89 -13.26 -8.59
N ILE A 65 -15.07 -14.26 -8.84
CA ILE A 65 -14.22 -14.91 -7.84
C ILE A 65 -12.77 -14.61 -8.17
N ILE A 66 -12.03 -14.17 -7.15
CA ILE A 66 -10.59 -13.98 -7.19
C ILE A 66 -9.97 -15.06 -6.33
N ARG A 67 -8.99 -15.79 -6.90
CA ARG A 67 -8.12 -16.69 -6.14
C ARG A 67 -6.71 -16.14 -6.20
N VAL A 68 -6.22 -15.67 -5.08
CA VAL A 68 -4.91 -15.02 -4.99
C VAL A 68 -4.13 -15.58 -3.80
N GLY A 69 -2.84 -15.81 -4.01
CA GLY A 69 -1.89 -16.23 -2.98
C GLY A 69 -0.72 -15.25 -2.92
N ASN A 70 -0.09 -15.19 -1.76
CA ASN A 70 1.21 -14.55 -1.63
C ASN A 70 2.30 -15.46 -2.25
N LYS A 71 3.52 -14.94 -2.33
CA LYS A 71 4.66 -15.67 -2.90
C LYS A 71 4.99 -17.00 -2.19
N ASP A 72 4.63 -17.12 -0.94
CA ASP A 72 4.93 -18.30 -0.12
C ASP A 72 3.85 -19.39 -0.22
N ASN A 73 2.72 -19.10 -0.89
CA ASN A 73 1.53 -19.95 -0.99
C ASN A 73 0.97 -20.39 0.38
N ILE A 74 1.13 -19.55 1.39
CA ILE A 74 0.65 -19.77 2.76
C ILE A 74 -0.31 -18.64 3.11
N VAL A 75 -1.54 -18.99 3.44
CA VAL A 75 -2.53 -18.02 3.93
C VAL A 75 -2.21 -17.64 5.38
N LYS A 76 -2.02 -16.35 5.63
CA LYS A 76 -1.86 -15.85 7.00
C LYS A 76 -3.20 -15.79 7.71
N GLN A 77 -3.22 -16.25 8.96
CA GLN A 77 -4.43 -16.22 9.78
C GLN A 77 -4.81 -14.78 10.17
N GLY A 78 -6.12 -14.54 10.31
CA GLY A 78 -6.66 -13.25 10.76
C GLY A 78 -6.61 -12.14 9.73
N MET A 79 -6.26 -12.44 8.48
CA MET A 79 -6.40 -11.49 7.37
C MET A 79 -7.85 -11.35 6.98
N THR A 80 -8.31 -10.12 6.82
CA THR A 80 -9.65 -9.75 6.35
C THR A 80 -9.56 -8.84 5.14
N VAL A 81 -10.66 -8.70 4.43
CA VAL A 81 -10.72 -7.86 3.23
C VAL A 81 -10.84 -6.40 3.63
N TYR A 82 -9.97 -5.58 3.10
CA TYR A 82 -10.02 -4.12 3.14
C TYR A 82 -10.23 -3.56 1.73
N LYS A 83 -11.07 -2.54 1.62
CA LYS A 83 -11.28 -1.77 0.40
C LYS A 83 -10.41 -0.52 0.41
N GLY A 84 -9.69 -0.28 -0.67
CA GLY A 84 -8.93 0.96 -0.85
C GLY A 84 -9.84 2.14 -1.13
N ASP A 85 -9.63 3.24 -0.42
CA ASP A 85 -10.31 4.50 -0.70
C ASP A 85 -9.51 5.26 -1.79
N GLU A 86 -10.14 5.43 -2.94
CA GLU A 86 -9.60 6.17 -4.08
C GLU A 86 -10.23 7.57 -4.19
N SER A 87 -10.71 8.15 -3.11
CA SER A 87 -11.16 9.54 -3.13
C SER A 87 -9.98 10.44 -3.52
N ILE A 88 -9.81 10.63 -4.82
CA ILE A 88 -8.81 11.49 -5.40
C ILE A 88 -9.29 12.92 -5.21
N VAL A 89 -8.79 13.59 -4.19
CA VAL A 89 -8.86 15.03 -4.12
C VAL A 89 -7.81 15.58 -5.09
N TYR A 90 -8.22 15.87 -6.32
CA TYR A 90 -7.41 16.66 -7.24
C TYR A 90 -7.27 18.06 -6.66
N THR A 91 -6.28 18.28 -5.82
CA THR A 91 -5.83 19.63 -5.53
C THR A 91 -4.83 20.02 -6.60
N THR A 92 -4.88 21.27 -7.05
CA THR A 92 -3.93 21.89 -7.99
C THR A 92 -2.48 21.91 -7.45
N GLN A 93 -2.25 21.39 -6.25
CA GLN A 93 -0.95 21.20 -5.64
C GLN A 93 -0.61 19.70 -5.70
N LEU A 94 0.11 19.34 -6.74
CA LEU A 94 0.73 18.03 -6.92
C LEU A 94 1.38 17.57 -5.61
N LEU A 95 1.03 16.35 -5.14
CA LEU A 95 1.68 15.58 -4.09
C LEU A 95 1.22 15.79 -2.64
N VAL A 96 0.16 16.47 -2.37
CA VAL A 96 -0.38 16.48 -1.03
C VAL A 96 -1.78 15.93 -1.06
N ASP A 97 -1.80 14.58 -0.90
CA ASP A 97 -2.88 13.93 -0.22
C ASP A 97 -4.19 13.60 -0.95
N PRO A 98 -4.94 12.72 -0.40
CA PRO A 98 -4.93 12.20 0.96
C PRO A 98 -4.03 10.98 1.12
N LEU A 99 -3.56 10.72 2.34
CA LEU A 99 -2.96 9.43 2.67
C LEU A 99 -3.94 8.35 2.24
N PHE A 100 -3.47 7.43 1.41
CA PHE A 100 -4.30 6.34 0.97
C PHE A 100 -4.78 5.53 2.18
N ASN A 101 -6.07 5.30 2.25
CA ASN A 101 -6.70 4.64 3.39
C ASN A 101 -7.34 3.32 2.97
N TRP A 102 -7.19 2.31 3.80
CA TRP A 102 -7.85 1.04 3.66
C TRP A 102 -9.02 0.97 4.63
N ASN A 103 -10.24 0.89 4.11
CA ASN A 103 -11.44 0.76 4.92
C ASN A 103 -11.77 -0.73 5.10
N GLU A 104 -11.96 -1.15 6.35
CA GLU A 104 -12.40 -2.51 6.63
C GLU A 104 -13.74 -2.78 5.94
N ASN A 105 -13.86 -3.96 5.36
CA ASN A 105 -15.10 -4.37 4.75
C ASN A 105 -16.13 -4.74 5.83
N THR A 106 -17.06 -3.84 6.05
CA THR A 106 -18.20 -4.04 6.95
C THR A 106 -19.49 -4.45 6.21
N THR A 107 -19.42 -4.55 4.88
CA THR A 107 -20.55 -4.88 4.01
C THR A 107 -20.47 -6.31 3.49
N GLN A 108 -21.56 -6.83 2.95
CA GLN A 108 -21.57 -8.14 2.28
C GLN A 108 -21.00 -8.08 0.85
N ASP A 109 -20.34 -6.99 0.46
CA ASP A 109 -19.78 -6.81 -0.87
C ASP A 109 -18.61 -7.76 -1.16
N TYR A 110 -17.98 -8.31 -0.11
CA TYR A 110 -16.87 -9.25 -0.23
C TYR A 110 -17.12 -10.45 0.68
N GLN A 111 -17.09 -11.63 0.11
CA GLN A 111 -17.08 -12.90 0.85
C GLN A 111 -15.70 -13.51 0.72
N GLN A 112 -15.07 -13.80 1.84
CA GLN A 112 -13.71 -14.36 1.89
C GLN A 112 -13.76 -15.80 2.39
N SER A 113 -13.01 -16.67 1.72
CA SER A 113 -12.74 -18.04 2.15
C SER A 113 -11.29 -18.43 1.83
N ILE A 114 -10.88 -19.62 2.25
CA ILE A 114 -9.58 -20.19 1.90
C ILE A 114 -9.84 -21.29 0.88
N PHE A 115 -9.24 -21.12 -0.29
CA PHE A 115 -9.23 -22.15 -1.32
C PHE A 115 -8.00 -23.03 -1.12
N LYS A 116 -8.21 -24.33 -1.06
CA LYS A 116 -7.14 -25.33 -0.95
C LYS A 116 -7.06 -26.14 -2.21
N GLN A 117 -5.87 -26.24 -2.76
CA GLN A 117 -5.58 -27.04 -3.94
C GLN A 117 -4.57 -28.13 -3.57
N PRO A 118 -4.86 -29.40 -3.89
CA PRO A 118 -3.86 -30.44 -3.74
C PRO A 118 -2.58 -30.09 -4.49
N GLY A 119 -1.44 -30.24 -3.84
CA GLY A 119 -0.15 -30.12 -4.51
C GLY A 119 0.02 -31.26 -5.51
N ASN A 120 0.87 -31.06 -6.52
CA ASN A 120 1.30 -32.15 -7.39
C ASN A 120 1.97 -33.24 -6.56
N SER A 121 1.91 -34.50 -7.01
CA SER A 121 2.37 -35.71 -6.29
C SER A 121 3.57 -35.47 -5.39
N GLY A 122 3.34 -35.44 -4.06
CA GLY A 122 4.38 -35.25 -3.03
C GLY A 122 4.68 -33.79 -2.63
N SER A 123 4.03 -32.79 -3.22
CA SER A 123 4.15 -31.39 -2.81
C SER A 123 3.10 -31.01 -1.76
N LYS A 124 3.42 -29.97 -0.95
CA LYS A 124 2.49 -29.42 0.04
C LYS A 124 1.21 -28.90 -0.64
N GLU A 125 0.10 -28.96 0.08
CA GLU A 125 -1.15 -28.31 -0.29
C GLU A 125 -0.89 -26.79 -0.50
N ILE A 126 -1.47 -26.25 -1.56
CA ILE A 126 -1.39 -24.82 -1.86
C ILE A 126 -2.64 -24.15 -1.30
N GLU A 127 -2.45 -23.19 -0.42
CA GLU A 127 -3.54 -22.38 0.12
C GLU A 127 -3.57 -21.02 -0.56
N ARG A 128 -4.77 -20.55 -0.86
CA ARG A 128 -5.02 -19.23 -1.47
C ARG A 128 -6.22 -18.57 -0.81
N TYR A 129 -6.23 -17.24 -0.80
CA TYR A 129 -7.44 -16.51 -0.50
C TYR A 129 -8.40 -16.62 -1.69
N GLU A 130 -9.64 -16.91 -1.38
CA GLU A 130 -10.73 -16.83 -2.35
C GLU A 130 -11.67 -15.70 -1.93
N ILE A 131 -11.90 -14.76 -2.83
CA ILE A 131 -12.74 -13.59 -2.60
C ILE A 131 -13.82 -13.55 -3.67
N THR A 132 -15.07 -13.63 -3.25
CA THR A 132 -16.23 -13.38 -4.12
C THR A 132 -16.70 -11.95 -3.94
N THR A 133 -16.78 -11.18 -5.01
CA THR A 133 -17.16 -9.77 -4.96
C THR A 133 -17.77 -9.27 -6.27
N ASN A 134 -18.49 -8.16 -6.18
CA ASN A 134 -18.94 -7.38 -7.34
C ASN A 134 -18.19 -6.05 -7.50
N LYS A 135 -17.12 -5.83 -6.72
CA LYS A 135 -16.35 -4.59 -6.74
C LYS A 135 -15.03 -4.78 -7.47
N LEU A 136 -14.73 -3.87 -8.38
CA LEU A 136 -13.41 -3.68 -8.96
C LEU A 136 -12.58 -2.72 -8.11
N ARG A 137 -11.35 -2.41 -8.51
CA ARG A 137 -10.42 -1.48 -7.87
C ARG A 137 -9.58 -2.12 -6.75
N TRP A 138 -9.16 -1.32 -5.76
CA TRP A 138 -8.20 -1.72 -4.74
C TRP A 138 -8.84 -2.59 -3.66
N ILE A 139 -8.25 -3.76 -3.45
CA ILE A 139 -8.58 -4.71 -2.39
C ILE A 139 -7.28 -5.11 -1.70
N SER A 140 -7.29 -5.15 -0.38
CA SER A 140 -6.17 -5.67 0.43
C SER A 140 -6.64 -6.77 1.36
N LEU A 141 -5.81 -7.77 1.52
CA LEU A 141 -5.91 -8.78 2.57
C LEU A 141 -4.95 -8.37 3.67
N ALA A 142 -5.50 -7.87 4.75
CA ALA A 142 -4.75 -7.26 5.83
C ALA A 142 -5.37 -7.57 7.20
N ARG A 143 -4.62 -7.27 8.26
CA ARG A 143 -5.11 -7.31 9.63
C ARG A 143 -4.58 -6.12 10.43
N PRO A 144 -5.31 -5.63 11.44
CA PRO A 144 -4.80 -4.60 12.32
C PRO A 144 -3.55 -5.09 13.06
N LEU A 145 -2.53 -4.26 13.11
CA LEU A 145 -1.36 -4.49 13.95
C LEU A 145 -1.67 -4.03 15.38
N ASN A 146 -2.37 -4.87 16.11
CA ASN A 146 -2.61 -4.67 17.54
C ASN A 146 -1.40 -5.15 18.35
N ASN A 147 -1.11 -4.49 19.47
CA ASN A 147 -0.03 -4.90 20.40
C ASN A 147 1.40 -4.88 19.79
N ILE A 148 1.67 -3.91 18.92
CA ILE A 148 3.03 -3.73 18.36
C ILE A 148 4.03 -3.11 19.35
N GLY A 149 3.70 -3.08 20.62
CA GLY A 149 4.52 -2.50 21.67
C GLY A 149 4.33 -1.00 21.83
N LEU A 150 5.34 -0.32 22.37
CA LEU A 150 5.32 1.12 22.55
C LEU A 150 5.24 1.82 21.20
N GLN A 151 4.26 2.69 21.06
CA GLN A 151 4.06 3.51 19.86
C GLN A 151 4.38 4.96 20.14
N GLY A 152 4.82 5.69 19.13
CA GLY A 152 5.15 7.09 19.26
C GLY A 152 5.01 7.88 17.99
N LYS A 153 5.26 9.17 18.11
CA LYS A 153 5.34 10.10 17.00
C LYS A 153 6.76 10.10 16.44
N PHE A 154 6.89 10.13 15.13
CA PHE A 154 8.15 10.28 14.40
C PHE A 154 8.17 11.61 13.64
N ASN A 155 9.31 12.29 13.62
CA ASN A 155 9.48 13.53 12.89
C ASN A 155 10.74 13.48 12.03
N LEU A 156 10.58 13.72 10.72
CA LEU A 156 11.67 13.74 9.75
C LEU A 156 11.87 15.15 9.22
N ILE A 157 13.11 15.63 9.32
CA ILE A 157 13.54 16.93 8.79
C ILE A 157 14.42 16.69 7.56
N LEU A 158 14.14 17.41 6.48
CA LEU A 158 14.92 17.38 5.25
C LEU A 158 15.51 18.77 4.95
N PRO A 159 16.55 18.86 4.11
CA PRO A 159 17.07 20.14 3.64
C PRO A 159 15.97 20.98 2.95
N PRO A 160 16.07 22.31 2.94
CA PRO A 160 14.98 23.23 2.54
C PRO A 160 14.41 23.05 1.14
N ASN A 161 15.19 22.47 0.21
CA ASN A 161 14.75 22.19 -1.16
C ASN A 161 13.90 20.91 -1.30
N PHE A 162 13.81 20.09 -0.24
CA PHE A 162 12.96 18.90 -0.18
C PHE A 162 11.70 19.22 0.62
N THR A 163 10.60 19.34 -0.07
CA THR A 163 9.32 19.81 0.49
C THR A 163 8.21 18.83 0.18
N ASN A 164 7.06 19.02 0.77
CA ASN A 164 5.84 18.29 0.46
C ASN A 164 5.41 18.34 -1.02
N ARG A 165 5.93 19.28 -1.80
CA ARG A 165 5.59 19.43 -3.24
C ARG A 165 6.43 18.51 -4.14
N ASN A 166 7.54 18.02 -3.66
CA ASN A 166 8.48 17.26 -4.46
C ASN A 166 9.05 16.03 -3.76
N THR A 167 8.60 15.74 -2.54
CA THR A 167 9.12 14.65 -1.71
C THR A 167 7.99 13.88 -1.05
N ILE A 168 8.11 12.56 -1.08
CA ILE A 168 7.32 11.62 -0.30
C ILE A 168 8.24 10.84 0.64
N ALA A 169 7.75 10.51 1.81
CA ALA A 169 8.53 9.79 2.82
C ALA A 169 7.72 8.64 3.42
N PHE A 170 8.42 7.54 3.69
CA PHE A 170 7.82 6.31 4.22
C PHE A 170 8.64 5.74 5.37
N ILE A 171 7.96 5.00 6.24
CA ILE A 171 8.57 4.12 7.22
C ILE A 171 8.08 2.70 6.95
N THR A 172 9.00 1.72 7.01
CA THR A 172 8.69 0.30 7.03
C THR A 172 9.35 -0.36 8.24
N THR A 173 8.91 -1.57 8.59
CA THR A 173 9.51 -2.37 9.66
C THR A 173 9.97 -3.70 9.10
N ASP A 174 10.99 -4.35 9.71
CA ASP A 174 11.44 -5.68 9.27
C ASP A 174 10.39 -6.76 9.59
N ASP A 175 9.70 -6.60 10.72
CA ASP A 175 8.84 -7.65 11.28
C ASP A 175 7.50 -7.81 10.56
N TYR A 176 7.02 -6.77 9.85
CA TYR A 176 5.68 -6.74 9.25
C TYR A 176 5.74 -6.24 7.81
N ASN A 177 4.90 -6.81 6.96
CA ASN A 177 4.67 -6.23 5.63
C ASN A 177 3.71 -5.02 5.76
N SER A 178 4.28 -3.91 6.19
CA SER A 178 3.58 -2.66 6.49
C SER A 178 4.37 -1.46 6.01
N VAL A 179 3.68 -0.50 5.42
CA VAL A 179 4.24 0.75 4.90
C VAL A 179 3.46 1.92 5.49
N ILE A 180 4.16 2.80 6.18
CA ILE A 180 3.61 4.02 6.78
C ILE A 180 4.09 5.21 5.95
N GLN A 181 3.17 5.94 5.35
CA GLN A 181 3.51 7.20 4.69
C GLN A 181 3.55 8.33 5.73
N LEU A 182 4.62 9.12 5.70
CA LEU A 182 4.73 10.29 6.57
C LEU A 182 3.93 11.44 5.98
N LYS A 183 3.20 12.13 6.85
CA LYS A 183 2.40 13.30 6.53
C LYS A 183 3.26 14.55 6.52
N PRO A 184 3.22 15.38 5.49
CA PRO A 184 3.96 16.64 5.50
C PRO A 184 3.31 17.64 6.46
N GLU A 185 4.14 18.26 7.29
CA GLU A 185 3.78 19.37 8.18
C GLU A 185 4.32 20.67 7.60
N LEU A 186 3.42 21.46 7.02
CA LEU A 186 3.80 22.67 6.27
C LEU A 186 4.45 23.73 7.15
N ALA A 187 3.96 23.90 8.37
CA ALA A 187 4.45 24.94 9.30
C ALA A 187 5.89 24.67 9.75
N SER A 188 6.23 23.41 10.03
CA SER A 188 7.56 22.99 10.50
C SER A 188 8.48 22.50 9.37
N ARG A 189 7.98 22.43 8.15
CA ARG A 189 8.70 21.86 6.99
C ARG A 189 9.29 20.48 7.28
N SER A 190 8.51 19.65 7.97
CA SER A 190 8.89 18.30 8.34
C SER A 190 7.88 17.29 7.82
N PHE A 191 8.21 16.01 7.96
CA PHE A 191 7.31 14.90 7.67
C PHE A 191 7.08 14.13 8.94
N THR A 192 5.83 13.86 9.28
CA THR A 192 5.47 13.23 10.56
C THR A 192 4.64 11.97 10.37
N ALA A 193 4.76 11.05 11.29
CA ALA A 193 3.84 9.93 11.42
C ALA A 193 3.59 9.64 12.90
N ASN A 194 2.38 9.17 13.20
CA ASN A 194 1.98 8.69 14.52
C ASN A 194 1.96 7.16 14.53
N ASN A 195 1.83 6.59 15.72
CA ASN A 195 1.67 5.14 15.90
C ASN A 195 2.84 4.32 15.33
N ILE A 196 4.06 4.89 15.30
CA ILE A 196 5.26 4.18 14.87
C ILE A 196 5.69 3.21 15.97
N PRO A 197 5.97 1.93 15.66
CA PRO A 197 6.47 0.97 16.65
C PRO A 197 7.90 1.32 17.08
N LEU A 198 8.05 1.95 18.26
CA LEU A 198 9.33 2.50 18.72
C LEU A 198 10.36 1.43 19.09
N GLN A 199 9.93 0.23 19.45
CA GLN A 199 10.83 -0.87 19.87
C GLN A 199 11.26 -1.78 18.73
N LYS A 200 10.87 -1.46 17.50
CA LYS A 200 11.17 -2.24 16.30
C LYS A 200 12.24 -1.56 15.46
N LYS A 201 12.96 -2.37 14.70
CA LYS A 201 13.82 -1.81 13.65
C LYS A 201 12.93 -1.24 12.55
N ILE A 202 13.16 0.02 12.23
CA ILE A 202 12.45 0.73 11.16
C ILE A 202 13.43 1.17 10.07
N HIS A 203 12.93 1.24 8.84
CA HIS A 203 13.59 1.84 7.71
C HIS A 203 12.82 3.08 7.29
N ILE A 204 13.52 4.19 7.20
CA ILE A 204 12.98 5.47 6.74
C ILE A 204 13.46 5.69 5.31
N VAL A 205 12.53 5.92 4.41
CA VAL A 205 12.80 6.11 2.98
C VAL A 205 12.24 7.45 2.53
N THR A 206 13.02 8.20 1.76
CA THR A 206 12.52 9.40 1.07
C THR A 206 12.78 9.30 -0.43
N ILE A 207 11.80 9.71 -1.21
CA ILE A 207 11.88 9.79 -2.66
C ILE A 207 11.46 11.20 -3.07
N SER A 208 12.31 11.87 -3.82
CA SER A 208 12.04 13.23 -4.27
C SER A 208 12.27 13.38 -5.76
N LEU A 209 11.49 14.26 -6.39
CA LEU A 209 11.66 14.66 -7.78
C LEU A 209 11.81 16.18 -7.84
N ILE A 210 13.00 16.66 -8.21
CA ILE A 210 13.29 18.08 -8.36
C ILE A 210 13.68 18.34 -9.82
N GLY A 211 12.83 19.04 -10.54
CA GLY A 211 12.94 19.12 -12.00
C GLY A 211 12.78 17.73 -12.62
N THR A 212 13.78 17.25 -13.33
CA THR A 212 13.82 15.91 -13.93
C THR A 212 14.69 14.92 -13.13
N GLN A 213 15.21 15.34 -11.98
CA GLN A 213 16.19 14.59 -11.22
C GLN A 213 15.56 13.95 -9.99
N PHE A 214 15.74 12.64 -9.84
CA PHE A 214 15.38 11.91 -8.63
C PHE A 214 16.45 12.03 -7.55
N TYR A 215 15.98 12.09 -6.30
CA TYR A 215 16.79 12.01 -5.09
C TYR A 215 16.20 10.97 -4.15
N TYR A 216 17.06 10.30 -3.43
CA TYR A 216 16.73 9.20 -2.53
C TYR A 216 17.55 9.27 -1.26
N SER A 217 16.94 8.95 -0.14
CA SER A 217 17.67 8.58 1.07
C SER A 217 16.96 7.42 1.76
N GLU A 218 17.75 6.61 2.42
CA GLU A 218 17.30 5.50 3.26
C GLU A 218 18.15 5.49 4.53
N GLN A 219 17.51 5.24 5.64
CA GLN A 219 18.19 5.02 6.91
C GLN A 219 17.44 4.00 7.74
N SER A 220 18.18 3.02 8.28
CA SER A 220 17.67 2.07 9.25
C SER A 220 17.98 2.54 10.67
N ILE A 221 16.99 2.44 11.55
CA ILE A 221 17.14 2.77 12.97
C ILE A 221 16.67 1.57 13.79
N LYS A 222 17.53 1.12 14.72
CA LYS A 222 17.19 0.09 15.70
C LYS A 222 16.55 0.76 16.90
N ALA A 223 15.39 0.32 17.29
CA ALA A 223 14.67 0.73 18.50
C ALA A 223 14.78 2.23 18.88
N LEU A 224 13.67 2.87 19.06
CA LEU A 224 13.56 4.28 19.43
C LEU A 224 13.02 4.35 20.87
N ASN A 225 13.74 5.00 21.76
CA ASN A 225 13.32 5.14 23.15
C ASN A 225 12.43 6.36 23.41
N ASN A 226 12.40 7.33 22.47
CA ASN A 226 11.65 8.59 22.56
C ASN A 226 11.13 9.00 21.19
N THR A 227 10.33 10.06 21.11
CA THR A 227 9.91 10.68 19.85
C THR A 227 11.14 11.19 19.08
N PRO A 228 11.62 10.46 18.07
CA PRO A 228 12.84 10.86 17.41
C PRO A 228 12.59 11.99 16.42
N VAL A 229 13.52 12.90 16.37
CA VAL A 229 13.69 13.84 15.28
C VAL A 229 14.89 13.37 14.46
N LEU A 230 14.64 12.99 13.22
CA LEU A 230 15.69 12.54 12.32
C LEU A 230 15.92 13.56 11.21
N SER A 231 17.18 13.78 10.86
CA SER A 231 17.54 14.60 9.71
C SER A 231 18.20 13.71 8.64
N LEU A 232 17.63 13.72 7.42
CA LEU A 232 18.18 13.01 6.27
C LEU A 232 18.60 13.98 5.17
N LYS A 233 19.58 13.55 4.36
CA LYS A 233 20.06 14.31 3.20
C LYS A 233 19.89 13.44 1.94
N PRO A 234 18.78 13.57 1.21
CA PRO A 234 18.57 12.80 -0.01
C PRO A 234 19.67 13.08 -1.05
N GLN A 235 20.16 12.02 -1.66
CA GLN A 235 21.22 12.06 -2.66
C GLN A 235 20.63 11.79 -4.05
N LYS A 236 21.25 12.39 -5.08
CA LYS A 236 20.89 12.13 -6.47
C LYS A 236 21.00 10.66 -6.79
N LYS A 237 19.95 10.07 -7.37
CA LYS A 237 19.93 8.66 -7.74
C LYS A 237 19.04 8.42 -8.96
N SER A 238 19.39 7.44 -9.79
CA SER A 238 18.56 7.04 -10.92
C SER A 238 17.30 6.30 -10.43
N LEU A 239 16.21 6.39 -11.19
CA LEU A 239 14.97 5.66 -10.87
C LEU A 239 15.21 4.15 -10.75
N ILE A 240 16.03 3.58 -11.64
CA ILE A 240 16.40 2.16 -11.60
C ILE A 240 17.13 1.83 -10.29
N GLY A 241 18.06 2.69 -9.86
CA GLY A 241 18.78 2.52 -8.59
C GLY A 241 17.86 2.63 -7.37
N ILE A 242 16.87 3.53 -7.40
CA ILE A 242 15.85 3.63 -6.34
C ILE A 242 15.04 2.34 -6.27
N ILE A 243 14.53 1.85 -7.40
CA ILE A 243 13.76 0.60 -7.46
C ILE A 243 14.57 -0.59 -6.93
N ALA A 244 15.87 -0.65 -7.26
CA ALA A 244 16.75 -1.72 -6.78
C ALA A 244 16.96 -1.67 -5.26
N ASP A 245 17.03 -0.48 -4.66
CA ASP A 245 17.16 -0.36 -3.21
C ASP A 245 15.84 -0.67 -2.49
N LEU A 246 14.72 -0.18 -3.00
CA LEU A 246 13.41 -0.49 -2.42
C LEU A 246 13.14 -1.99 -2.33
N LYS A 247 13.65 -2.79 -3.26
CA LYS A 247 13.51 -4.26 -3.24
C LYS A 247 14.30 -4.96 -2.14
N LYS A 248 15.15 -4.24 -1.41
CA LYS A 248 15.93 -4.78 -0.29
C LYS A 248 15.22 -4.58 1.07
N LEU A 249 14.13 -3.81 1.09
CA LEU A 249 13.30 -3.57 2.26
C LEU A 249 12.43 -4.81 2.56
#